data_ce2561bd147dbe93531ef6667d28d512
#
_entry.id   ce2561bd147dbe93531ef6667d28d512
#
_cell.length_a   1.000
_cell.length_b   1.000
_cell.length_c   1.000
_cell.angle_alpha   90.00
_cell.angle_beta   90.00
_cell.angle_gamma   90.00
#
_symmetry.space_group_name_H-M   'P 1'
#
loop_
_entity.id
_entity.type
_entity.pdbx_description
1 polymer ?
#
loop_
_entity_poly.entity_id
_entity_poly.type
_entity_poly.pdbx_seq_one_letter_code
_entity_poly.pdbx_strand_id
1 'polypeptide(L)'
;MKKVRIHEEFCIGCRLCEINCLVKHSHSGKIIKAFKEEFPRALPRIRLEEEGVFSFALQCRHCDDAPCVENCLTGAMRRERDGQTVLCDEEICVGCWMCIMSCPYGVIQMERKARKVASKCDLCGKDEIPRCVANCPNEALTYE
;
A
#
# COMPACT_ATOMS: atom_id res chain seq x y z
N MET A 1 13.13 -3.65 12.82
CA MET A 1 12.56 -3.42 11.49
C MET A 1 11.43 -2.41 11.60
N LYS A 2 11.53 -1.31 10.87
CA LYS A 2 10.46 -0.30 10.89
C LYS A 2 9.28 -0.74 10.02
N LYS A 3 8.12 -0.85 10.64
CA LYS A 3 6.84 -1.18 9.97
C LYS A 3 5.80 -0.13 10.34
N VAL A 4 4.81 0.06 9.51
CA VAL A 4 3.68 0.89 9.91
C VAL A 4 2.79 0.07 10.82
N ARG A 5 2.56 0.57 12.02
CA ARG A 5 1.58 0.02 12.96
C ARG A 5 0.29 0.80 12.91
N ILE A 6 -0.80 0.12 13.14
CA ILE A 6 -2.15 0.67 13.06
C ILE A 6 -2.78 0.55 14.45
N HIS A 7 -3.20 1.70 14.96
CA HIS A 7 -3.91 1.85 16.22
C HIS A 7 -5.37 2.20 15.90
N GLU A 8 -6.21 1.18 15.79
CA GLU A 8 -7.60 1.33 15.40
C GLU A 8 -8.40 2.21 16.36
N GLU A 9 -8.04 2.19 17.64
CA GLU A 9 -8.66 3.01 18.69
C GLU A 9 -8.49 4.52 18.46
N PHE A 10 -7.50 4.94 17.69
CA PHE A 10 -7.23 6.35 17.37
C PHE A 10 -7.70 6.74 15.97
N CYS A 11 -8.16 5.79 15.17
CA CYS A 11 -8.60 6.07 13.82
C CYS A 11 -9.95 6.79 13.80
N ILE A 12 -9.99 7.96 13.18
CA ILE A 12 -11.21 8.77 13.05
C ILE A 12 -11.90 8.66 11.69
N GLY A 13 -11.44 7.79 10.82
CA GLY A 13 -12.03 7.57 9.51
C GLY A 13 -11.87 8.73 8.50
N CYS A 14 -10.89 9.61 8.70
CA CYS A 14 -10.72 10.82 7.87
C CYS A 14 -10.24 10.55 6.44
N ARG A 15 -9.76 9.36 6.12
CA ARG A 15 -9.23 8.93 4.81
C ARG A 15 -8.03 9.71 4.26
N LEU A 16 -7.38 10.54 5.07
CA LEU A 16 -6.18 11.27 4.65
C LEU A 16 -5.01 10.34 4.30
N CYS A 17 -4.93 9.18 4.94
CA CYS A 17 -3.95 8.15 4.61
C CYS A 17 -4.10 7.64 3.18
N GLU A 18 -5.33 7.38 2.71
CA GLU A 18 -5.61 6.97 1.34
C GLU A 18 -5.27 8.06 0.34
N ILE A 19 -5.69 9.31 0.61
CA ILE A 19 -5.46 10.46 -0.25
C ILE A 19 -3.96 10.71 -0.41
N ASN A 20 -3.21 10.75 0.67
CA ASN A 20 -1.77 11.00 0.63
C ASN A 20 -1.00 9.84 -0.02
N CYS A 21 -1.44 8.61 0.15
CA CYS A 21 -0.89 7.46 -0.54
C CYS A 21 -1.11 7.54 -2.06
N LEU A 22 -2.33 7.89 -2.48
CA LEU A 22 -2.67 8.09 -3.89
C LEU A 22 -1.81 9.19 -4.52
N VAL A 23 -1.67 10.33 -3.85
CA VAL A 23 -0.87 11.46 -4.31
C VAL A 23 0.61 11.08 -4.44
N LYS A 24 1.15 10.33 -3.47
CA LYS A 24 2.55 9.85 -3.53
C LYS A 24 2.82 8.97 -4.74
N HIS A 25 1.86 8.12 -5.10
CA HIS A 25 1.99 7.18 -6.22
C HIS A 25 1.42 7.72 -7.55
N SER A 26 0.99 8.99 -7.58
CA SER A 26 0.58 9.68 -8.80
C SER A 26 1.80 10.17 -9.59
N HIS A 27 1.61 10.44 -10.88
CA HIS A 27 2.68 10.97 -11.74
C HIS A 27 3.15 12.36 -11.31
N SER A 28 2.22 13.24 -10.99
CA SER A 28 2.52 14.63 -10.63
C SER A 28 3.00 14.81 -9.20
N GLY A 29 2.62 13.92 -8.28
CA GLY A 29 2.85 14.10 -6.85
C GLY A 29 2.12 15.29 -6.23
N LYS A 30 1.17 15.90 -6.95
CA LYS A 30 0.38 17.06 -6.51
C LYS A 30 -1.09 16.69 -6.41
N ILE A 31 -1.72 17.02 -5.28
CA ILE A 31 -3.09 16.61 -4.97
C ILE A 31 -4.10 17.06 -6.05
N ILE A 32 -4.04 18.31 -6.48
CA ILE A 32 -4.99 18.84 -7.47
C ILE A 32 -4.85 18.12 -8.80
N LYS A 33 -3.63 17.94 -9.29
CA LYS A 33 -3.35 17.25 -10.55
C LYS A 33 -3.70 15.77 -10.48
N ALA A 34 -3.35 15.09 -9.39
CA ALA A 34 -3.65 13.69 -9.19
C ALA A 34 -5.15 13.37 -9.24
N PHE A 35 -5.99 14.30 -8.78
CA PHE A 35 -7.44 14.11 -8.76
C PHE A 35 -8.18 14.66 -9.97
N LYS A 36 -7.68 15.73 -10.60
CA LYS A 36 -8.35 16.41 -11.72
C LYS A 36 -7.84 16.02 -13.10
N GLU A 37 -6.53 15.82 -13.23
CA GLU A 37 -5.86 15.71 -14.54
C GLU A 37 -5.38 14.29 -14.84
N GLU A 38 -5.16 13.47 -13.82
CA GLU A 38 -4.65 12.11 -14.00
C GLU A 38 -5.77 11.07 -14.07
N PHE A 39 -5.96 10.47 -15.25
CA PHE A 39 -6.88 9.36 -15.46
C PHE A 39 -6.20 8.28 -16.30
N PRO A 40 -6.23 7.00 -15.88
CA PRO A 40 -6.80 6.53 -14.61
C PRO A 40 -6.01 7.01 -13.39
N ARG A 41 -6.69 7.27 -12.30
CA ARG A 41 -6.05 7.69 -11.04
C ARG A 41 -5.19 6.57 -10.48
N ALA A 42 -4.09 6.95 -9.82
CA ALA A 42 -3.27 6.00 -9.07
C ALA A 42 -4.09 5.31 -7.97
N LEU A 43 -3.80 4.04 -7.72
CA LEU A 43 -4.41 3.30 -6.62
C LEU A 43 -3.70 3.61 -5.31
N PRO A 44 -4.42 3.99 -4.25
CA PRO A 44 -3.84 4.05 -2.93
C PRO A 44 -3.46 2.64 -2.47
N ARG A 45 -2.30 2.50 -1.88
CA ARG A 45 -1.75 1.22 -1.39
C ARG A 45 -2.08 0.95 0.08
N ILE A 46 -2.83 1.85 0.68
CA ILE A 46 -3.49 1.71 1.97
C ILE A 46 -4.98 1.90 1.75
N ARG A 47 -5.79 1.19 2.49
CA ARG A 47 -7.24 1.22 2.37
C ARG A 47 -7.86 1.36 3.74
N LEU A 48 -8.85 2.25 3.88
CA LEU A 48 -9.62 2.41 5.10
C LEU A 48 -10.88 1.54 5.01
N GLU A 49 -11.06 0.70 5.99
CA GLU A 49 -12.28 -0.09 6.18
C GLU A 49 -13.08 0.50 7.34
N GLU A 50 -14.38 0.50 7.19
CA GLU A 50 -15.33 1.01 8.18
C GLU A 50 -16.39 -0.04 8.47
N GLU A 51 -16.62 -0.29 9.75
CA GLU A 51 -17.69 -1.16 10.21
C GLU A 51 -18.41 -0.51 11.40
N GLY A 52 -19.61 0.01 11.14
CA GLY A 52 -20.37 0.74 12.14
C GLY A 52 -19.64 2.01 12.61
N VAL A 53 -19.27 2.02 13.88
CA VAL A 53 -18.53 3.13 14.51
C VAL A 53 -17.02 2.96 14.47
N PHE A 54 -16.55 1.79 14.02
CA PHE A 54 -15.13 1.47 13.96
C PHE A 54 -14.58 1.74 12.58
N SER A 55 -13.39 2.32 12.52
CA SER A 55 -12.63 2.49 11.29
C SER A 55 -11.17 2.10 11.53
N PHE A 56 -10.56 1.49 10.54
CA PHE A 56 -9.15 1.11 10.61
C PHE A 56 -8.53 1.06 9.22
N ALA A 57 -7.25 1.36 9.17
CA ALA A 57 -6.49 1.31 7.93
C ALA A 57 -5.94 -0.10 7.68
N LEU A 58 -6.03 -0.56 6.44
CA LEU A 58 -5.44 -1.81 5.98
C LEU A 58 -4.30 -1.54 5.01
N GLN A 59 -3.13 -2.08 5.32
CA GLN A 59 -1.96 -2.01 4.43
C GLN A 59 -1.08 -3.25 4.57
N CYS A 60 -0.11 -3.37 3.66
CA CYS A 60 0.85 -4.47 3.69
C CYS A 60 1.68 -4.45 4.97
N ARG A 61 1.79 -5.59 5.63
CA ARG A 61 2.57 -5.78 6.85
C ARG A 61 4.03 -6.17 6.60
N HIS A 62 4.44 -6.36 5.35
CA HIS A 62 5.78 -6.82 4.98
C HIS A 62 6.20 -8.03 5.82
N CYS A 63 5.38 -9.09 5.77
CA CYS A 63 5.53 -10.29 6.60
C CYS A 63 6.92 -10.89 6.49
N ASP A 64 7.43 -11.40 7.60
CA ASP A 64 8.72 -12.11 7.61
C ASP A 64 8.62 -13.43 6.82
N ASP A 65 7.49 -14.09 6.95
CA ASP A 65 7.07 -15.25 6.15
C ASP A 65 6.05 -14.76 5.13
N ALA A 66 6.49 -14.39 3.95
CA ALA A 66 5.67 -13.70 2.97
C ALA A 66 5.08 -14.66 1.92
N PRO A 67 3.84 -15.18 2.10
CA PRO A 67 3.24 -16.11 1.14
C PRO A 67 3.12 -15.53 -0.27
N CYS A 68 2.98 -14.21 -0.38
CA CYS A 68 2.93 -13.52 -1.66
C CYS A 68 4.26 -13.59 -2.44
N VAL A 69 5.38 -13.71 -1.76
CA VAL A 69 6.70 -13.91 -2.37
C VAL A 69 6.86 -15.35 -2.82
N GLU A 70 6.50 -16.30 -1.96
CA GLU A 70 6.63 -17.73 -2.22
C GLU A 70 5.76 -18.20 -3.39
N ASN A 71 4.57 -17.65 -3.50
CA ASN A 71 3.60 -18.02 -4.54
C ASN A 71 3.68 -17.15 -5.81
N CYS A 72 4.66 -16.27 -5.93
CA CYS A 72 4.81 -15.45 -7.13
C CYS A 72 5.46 -16.24 -8.26
N LEU A 73 4.71 -16.48 -9.35
CA LEU A 73 5.16 -17.31 -10.48
C LEU A 73 6.35 -16.72 -11.23
N THR A 74 6.44 -15.39 -11.30
CA THR A 74 7.49 -14.69 -12.05
C THR A 74 8.63 -14.17 -11.19
N GLY A 75 8.50 -14.26 -9.87
CA GLY A 75 9.43 -13.63 -8.93
C GLY A 75 9.31 -12.10 -8.87
N ALA A 76 8.22 -11.54 -9.37
CA ALA A 76 7.94 -10.09 -9.29
C ALA A 76 7.79 -9.62 -7.84
N MET A 77 7.15 -10.44 -7.00
CA MET A 77 7.13 -10.23 -5.55
C MET A 77 8.44 -10.70 -4.97
N ARG A 78 9.20 -9.80 -4.41
CA ARG A 78 10.52 -10.11 -3.84
C ARG A 78 10.80 -9.29 -2.59
N ARG A 79 11.70 -9.81 -1.77
CA ARG A 79 12.29 -9.03 -0.68
C ARG A 79 13.34 -8.10 -1.24
N GLU A 80 13.39 -6.89 -0.74
CA GLU A 80 14.46 -5.98 -1.02
C GLU A 80 15.77 -6.44 -0.36
N ARG A 81 16.88 -5.83 -0.75
CA ARG A 81 18.22 -6.17 -0.21
C ARG A 81 18.36 -5.97 1.30
N ASP A 82 17.51 -5.14 1.89
CA ASP A 82 17.40 -4.96 3.33
C ASP A 82 16.86 -6.21 4.05
N GLY A 83 16.33 -7.18 3.29
CA GLY A 83 15.74 -8.42 3.78
C GLY A 83 14.39 -8.25 4.48
N GLN A 84 13.87 -7.02 4.54
CA GLN A 84 12.72 -6.66 5.35
C GLN A 84 11.51 -6.22 4.53
N THR A 85 11.75 -5.37 3.53
CA THR A 85 10.67 -4.83 2.71
C THR A 85 10.32 -5.78 1.57
N VAL A 86 9.05 -6.08 1.41
CA VAL A 86 8.55 -6.87 0.27
C VAL A 86 8.03 -5.89 -0.79
N LEU A 87 8.58 -5.97 -1.98
CA LEU A 87 8.22 -5.13 -3.12
C LEU A 87 7.62 -5.96 -4.26
N CYS A 88 6.87 -5.31 -5.13
CA CYS A 88 6.42 -5.86 -6.41
C CYS A 88 7.15 -5.15 -7.55
N ASP A 89 7.86 -5.91 -8.36
CA ASP A 89 8.45 -5.41 -9.59
C ASP A 89 7.41 -5.44 -10.70
N GLU A 90 6.91 -4.26 -11.06
CA GLU A 90 5.86 -4.12 -12.06
C GLU A 90 6.30 -4.50 -13.48
N GLU A 91 7.61 -4.47 -13.76
CA GLU A 91 8.15 -4.85 -15.07
C GLU A 91 8.09 -6.37 -15.30
N ILE A 92 8.20 -7.16 -14.23
CA ILE A 92 8.19 -8.62 -14.29
C ILE A 92 6.78 -9.18 -14.03
N CYS A 93 5.91 -8.43 -13.37
CA CYS A 93 4.58 -8.86 -12.99
C CYS A 93 3.70 -9.10 -14.22
N VAL A 94 3.12 -10.30 -14.30
CA VAL A 94 2.22 -10.70 -15.40
C VAL A 94 0.73 -10.62 -15.04
N GLY A 95 0.41 -10.21 -13.83
CA GLY A 95 -0.97 -10.09 -13.38
C GLY A 95 -1.69 -11.43 -13.18
N CYS A 96 -1.00 -12.44 -12.67
CA CYS A 96 -1.58 -13.75 -12.40
C CYS A 96 -2.44 -13.80 -11.12
N TRP A 97 -2.32 -12.78 -10.27
CA TRP A 97 -3.09 -12.60 -9.02
C TRP A 97 -2.85 -13.64 -7.92
N MET A 98 -1.85 -14.51 -8.06
CA MET A 98 -1.53 -15.49 -7.02
C MET A 98 -1.16 -14.86 -5.68
N CYS A 99 -0.46 -13.72 -5.71
CA CYS A 99 -0.11 -12.95 -4.51
C CYS A 99 -1.35 -12.44 -3.75
N ILE A 100 -2.40 -12.07 -4.48
CA ILE A 100 -3.68 -11.62 -3.89
C ILE A 100 -4.36 -12.79 -3.17
N MET A 101 -4.41 -13.95 -3.83
CA MET A 101 -4.99 -15.16 -3.25
C MET A 101 -4.22 -15.67 -2.03
N SER A 102 -2.91 -15.45 -2.00
CA SER A 102 -2.03 -15.91 -0.92
C SER A 102 -1.96 -14.98 0.25
N CYS A 103 -2.36 -13.71 0.09
CA CYS A 103 -2.26 -12.71 1.16
C CYS A 103 -3.34 -12.91 2.23
N PRO A 104 -2.98 -13.26 3.48
CA PRO A 104 -3.97 -13.50 4.53
C PRO A 104 -4.69 -12.22 4.98
N TYR A 105 -4.15 -11.06 4.65
CA TYR A 105 -4.72 -9.75 5.04
C TYR A 105 -5.51 -9.07 3.92
N GLY A 106 -5.50 -9.61 2.70
CA GLY A 106 -6.23 -9.04 1.57
C GLY A 106 -5.83 -7.61 1.18
N VAL A 107 -4.57 -7.25 1.38
CA VAL A 107 -4.07 -5.87 1.20
C VAL A 107 -3.43 -5.61 -0.16
N ILE A 108 -3.28 -6.64 -0.98
CA ILE A 108 -2.74 -6.53 -2.34
C ILE A 108 -3.92 -6.27 -3.28
N GLN A 109 -3.80 -5.25 -4.13
CA GLN A 109 -4.84 -4.84 -5.04
C GLN A 109 -4.45 -5.13 -6.49
N MET A 110 -5.48 -5.28 -7.34
CA MET A 110 -5.31 -5.42 -8.78
C MET A 110 -5.27 -4.04 -9.43
N GLU A 111 -4.16 -3.64 -10.01
CA GLU A 111 -4.13 -2.52 -10.93
C GLU A 111 -4.51 -3.03 -12.33
N ARG A 112 -5.65 -2.60 -12.85
CA ARG A 112 -6.19 -3.05 -14.14
C ARG A 112 -6.33 -1.95 -15.17
N LYS A 113 -6.34 -0.70 -14.74
CA LYS A 113 -6.67 0.43 -15.61
C LYS A 113 -5.48 0.88 -16.45
N ALA A 114 -4.30 0.96 -15.83
CA ALA A 114 -3.08 1.35 -16.52
C ALA A 114 -2.24 0.13 -16.92
N ARG A 115 -2.00 -0.77 -15.98
CA ARG A 115 -1.23 -2.01 -16.17
C ARG A 115 -1.91 -3.16 -15.42
N LYS A 116 -1.78 -4.37 -15.92
CA LYS A 116 -2.26 -5.58 -15.21
C LYS A 116 -1.18 -6.06 -14.25
N VAL A 117 -1.01 -5.34 -13.15
CA VAL A 117 0.02 -5.64 -12.14
C VAL A 117 -0.58 -5.64 -10.73
N ALA A 118 0.09 -6.35 -9.82
CA ALA A 118 -0.27 -6.30 -8.41
C ALA A 118 0.23 -4.99 -7.78
N SER A 119 -0.64 -4.32 -7.04
CA SER A 119 -0.32 -3.09 -6.31
C SER A 119 -0.38 -3.34 -4.81
N LYS A 120 0.69 -2.99 -4.12
CA LYS A 120 0.81 -3.12 -2.66
C LYS A 120 1.70 -2.03 -2.08
N CYS A 121 1.62 -1.83 -0.78
CA CYS A 121 2.46 -0.86 -0.07
C CYS A 121 3.96 -1.18 -0.25
N ASP A 122 4.73 -0.13 -0.51
CA ASP A 122 6.19 -0.14 -0.66
C ASP A 122 6.89 0.72 0.40
N LEU A 123 6.17 1.10 1.46
CA LEU A 123 6.62 2.04 2.50
C LEU A 123 7.08 3.40 1.96
N CYS A 124 6.50 3.82 0.82
CA CYS A 124 6.87 5.03 0.08
C CYS A 124 8.32 5.07 -0.41
N GLY A 125 8.96 3.90 -0.53
CA GLY A 125 10.28 3.74 -1.09
C GLY A 125 11.36 4.45 -0.29
N LYS A 126 11.83 5.62 -0.78
CA LYS A 126 12.96 6.35 -0.19
C LYS A 126 12.55 7.40 0.87
N ASP A 127 11.28 7.57 1.14
CA ASP A 127 10.83 8.52 2.15
C ASP A 127 11.22 8.02 3.56
N GLU A 128 11.69 8.93 4.39
CA GLU A 128 12.10 8.62 5.76
C GLU A 128 10.93 8.15 6.61
N ILE A 129 9.75 8.76 6.38
CA ILE A 129 8.48 8.42 7.02
C ILE A 129 7.42 8.23 5.93
N PRO A 130 6.67 7.11 5.93
CA PRO A 130 5.59 6.92 4.97
C PRO A 130 4.55 8.03 5.00
N ARG A 131 4.07 8.46 3.83
CA ARG A 131 3.13 9.59 3.72
C ARG A 131 1.83 9.40 4.50
N CYS A 132 1.34 8.18 4.60
CA CYS A 132 0.15 7.88 5.39
C CYS A 132 0.36 8.13 6.88
N VAL A 133 1.55 7.85 7.40
CA VAL A 133 1.92 8.12 8.79
C VAL A 133 2.10 9.62 9.02
N ALA A 134 2.90 10.26 8.15
CA ALA A 134 3.21 11.69 8.27
C ALA A 134 1.97 12.60 8.24
N ASN A 135 0.87 12.14 7.62
CA ASN A 135 -0.35 12.91 7.46
C ASN A 135 -1.53 12.36 8.26
N CYS A 136 -1.30 11.44 9.19
CA CYS A 136 -2.36 10.97 10.08
C CYS A 136 -2.57 11.96 11.23
N PRO A 137 -3.72 12.66 11.29
CA PRO A 137 -3.91 13.75 12.25
C PRO A 137 -4.03 13.27 13.68
N ASN A 138 -4.45 12.03 13.89
CA ASN A 138 -4.67 11.46 15.22
C ASN A 138 -3.66 10.37 15.61
N GLU A 139 -2.54 10.31 14.87
CA GLU A 139 -1.47 9.34 15.11
C GLU A 139 -1.94 7.87 15.18
N ALA A 140 -3.03 7.56 14.49
CA ALA A 140 -3.53 6.19 14.36
C ALA A 140 -2.58 5.29 13.55
N LEU A 141 -1.63 5.88 12.83
CA LEU A 141 -0.57 5.19 12.10
C LEU A 141 0.78 5.66 12.66
N THR A 142 1.60 4.71 13.11
CA THR A 142 2.96 4.96 13.60
C THR A 142 3.97 4.17 12.76
N TYR A 143 5.20 4.65 12.71
CA TYR A 143 6.29 4.00 11.96
C TYR A 143 7.39 3.58 12.93
N GLU A 144 7.36 2.31 13.29
CA GLU A 144 8.23 1.70 14.31
C GLU A 144 9.04 0.52 13.77
#